data_f90dc16aa2495a40ce9b8b1b8617ccf2
#
_entry.id   f90dc16aa2495a40ce9b8b1b8617ccf2
#
_cell.length_a   1.000
_cell.length_b   1.000
_cell.length_c   1.000
_cell.angle_alpha   90.00
_cell.angle_beta   90.00
_cell.angle_gamma   90.00
#
_symmetry.space_group_name_H-M   'P 1'
#
loop_
_entity.id
_entity.type
_entity.pdbx_description
1 polymer ?
#
loop_
_entity_poly.entity_id
_entity_poly.type
_entity_poly.pdbx_seq_one_letter_code
_entity_poly.pdbx_strand_id
1 'polypeptide(L)'
;MSTPQISLAQVRRDILARLSGRREAIIETAVRRIRSEIPAYGSMPPVLEDDVREHVHKHFVALVGVLAADLPPTREDLLFTRRHTAARVGRIPLADYMAAFRTFLDVMWHDLLEEAEDEHSSQAVLALVGLVINYVNLATTYAAELYGEIEQFEATGADRIRRDLLEDLVGGRPVVPGPGQDAARAAGLGPATACLVIVAVPRDNAPDEQLFRSAAGAIARECSSRLMPMTVLRRDEIVLLAAVRDVDLRAVQGRLARQNVRLAIGVSTVQPGLGGVAAGYREARGAAESLGPAGGVLALTSLSALDYLISFRDPTAERLIPAAIQQFIKDDLDRGGVLTSTLRAYFESNLNVTAMSKQLHIHANTAHHRLNKISDQTGLDLRKIDDVLQLVVASRLAKPLGDRPPGSWS
;
A
#
# COMPACT_ATOMS: atom_id res chain seq x y z
N MET A 1 -32.64 37.32 64.57
CA MET A 1 -32.08 36.00 64.34
C MET A 1 -31.47 36.04 62.93
N SER A 2 -30.15 36.08 62.83
CA SER A 2 -29.49 36.07 61.51
C SER A 2 -29.61 34.67 60.90
N THR A 3 -30.25 34.58 59.75
CA THR A 3 -30.28 33.38 58.96
C THR A 3 -28.83 32.96 58.65
N PRO A 4 -28.43 31.73 58.92
CA PRO A 4 -27.05 31.30 58.62
C PRO A 4 -26.80 31.46 57.11
N GLN A 5 -25.82 32.31 56.77
CA GLN A 5 -25.40 32.48 55.37
C GLN A 5 -24.76 31.16 54.88
N ILE A 6 -25.51 30.38 54.12
CA ILE A 6 -25.02 29.14 53.53
C ILE A 6 -23.88 29.49 52.57
N SER A 7 -22.71 28.94 52.82
CA SER A 7 -21.54 29.27 51.97
C SER A 7 -21.71 28.61 50.59
N LEU A 8 -21.25 29.26 49.53
CA LEU A 8 -21.27 28.73 48.15
C LEU A 8 -20.61 27.33 48.08
N ALA A 9 -19.56 27.10 48.89
CA ALA A 9 -18.90 25.80 49.00
C ALA A 9 -19.82 24.72 49.61
N GLN A 10 -20.75 25.07 50.53
CA GLN A 10 -21.68 24.13 51.07
C GLN A 10 -22.76 23.76 50.02
N VAL A 11 -23.34 24.76 49.34
CA VAL A 11 -24.34 24.55 48.26
C VAL A 11 -23.75 23.64 47.17
N ARG A 12 -22.51 23.87 46.79
CA ARG A 12 -21.82 23.03 45.81
C ARG A 12 -21.67 21.56 46.27
N ARG A 13 -21.27 21.31 47.52
CA ARG A 13 -21.17 19.97 48.08
C ARG A 13 -22.53 19.26 48.05
N ASP A 14 -23.59 19.98 48.38
CA ASP A 14 -24.95 19.41 48.40
C ASP A 14 -25.43 19.06 46.99
N ILE A 15 -25.15 19.89 45.98
CA ILE A 15 -25.42 19.60 44.56
C ILE A 15 -24.65 18.34 44.12
N LEU A 16 -23.35 18.23 44.38
CA LEU A 16 -22.56 17.06 43.98
C LEU A 16 -22.97 15.79 44.73
N ALA A 17 -23.45 15.89 45.96
CA ALA A 17 -24.01 14.76 46.70
C ALA A 17 -25.31 14.24 46.04
N ARG A 18 -26.22 15.17 45.63
CA ARG A 18 -27.47 14.78 44.92
C ARG A 18 -27.19 14.16 43.56
N LEU A 19 -26.24 14.73 42.75
CA LEU A 19 -25.78 14.14 41.50
C LEU A 19 -25.23 12.73 41.72
N SER A 20 -24.38 12.53 42.74
CA SER A 20 -23.85 11.22 43.11
C SER A 20 -24.95 10.22 43.51
N GLY A 21 -26.01 10.68 44.15
CA GLY A 21 -27.19 9.85 44.47
C GLY A 21 -27.97 9.40 43.22
N ARG A 22 -27.97 10.18 42.14
CA ARG A 22 -28.61 9.88 40.86
C ARG A 22 -27.69 9.21 39.84
N ARG A 23 -26.46 8.87 40.23
CA ARG A 23 -25.39 8.36 39.36
C ARG A 23 -25.85 7.31 38.36
N GLU A 24 -26.54 6.26 38.82
CA GLU A 24 -26.96 5.15 37.94
C GLU A 24 -27.95 5.61 36.86
N ALA A 25 -28.89 6.50 37.22
CA ALA A 25 -29.87 7.04 36.28
C ALA A 25 -29.19 7.92 35.19
N ILE A 26 -28.20 8.73 35.60
CA ILE A 26 -27.44 9.58 34.71
C ILE A 26 -26.63 8.72 33.73
N ILE A 27 -25.91 7.69 34.21
CA ILE A 27 -25.15 6.76 33.41
C ILE A 27 -26.05 6.03 32.40
N GLU A 28 -27.17 5.51 32.85
CA GLU A 28 -28.13 4.81 31.99
C GLU A 28 -28.68 5.72 30.88
N THR A 29 -28.99 6.98 31.23
CA THR A 29 -29.43 7.97 30.25
C THR A 29 -28.34 8.28 29.22
N ALA A 30 -27.07 8.45 29.64
CA ALA A 30 -25.97 8.70 28.76
C ALA A 30 -25.72 7.50 27.82
N VAL A 31 -25.69 6.27 28.34
CA VAL A 31 -25.47 5.06 27.53
C VAL A 31 -26.59 4.87 26.52
N ARG A 32 -27.87 5.08 26.94
CA ARG A 32 -29.02 4.98 26.04
C ARG A 32 -28.94 6.00 24.90
N ARG A 33 -28.61 7.26 25.19
CA ARG A 33 -28.47 8.32 24.20
C ARG A 33 -27.30 8.03 23.25
N ILE A 34 -26.14 7.65 23.77
CA ILE A 34 -24.97 7.26 22.94
C ILE A 34 -25.36 6.18 21.92
N ARG A 35 -26.12 5.15 22.34
CA ARG A 35 -26.55 4.07 21.44
C ARG A 35 -27.62 4.50 20.43
N SER A 36 -28.54 5.38 20.82
CA SER A 36 -29.60 5.81 19.91
C SER A 36 -29.22 6.91 18.95
N GLU A 37 -28.29 7.79 19.34
CA GLU A 37 -27.90 8.96 18.57
C GLU A 37 -26.67 8.70 17.66
N ILE A 38 -25.81 7.69 18.00
CA ILE A 38 -24.58 7.43 17.28
C ILE A 38 -24.64 6.05 16.61
N PRO A 39 -24.76 5.97 15.25
CA PRO A 39 -24.99 4.70 14.54
C PRO A 39 -23.97 3.60 14.83
N ALA A 40 -22.69 3.94 14.97
CA ALA A 40 -21.64 2.97 15.27
C ALA A 40 -21.82 2.29 16.64
N TYR A 41 -22.43 2.97 17.60
CA TYR A 41 -22.76 2.40 18.91
C TYR A 41 -24.07 1.63 18.92
N GLY A 42 -25.00 1.95 18.02
CA GLY A 42 -26.27 1.24 17.89
C GLY A 42 -26.15 -0.19 17.38
N SER A 43 -25.11 -0.47 16.60
CA SER A 43 -24.85 -1.78 15.96
C SER A 43 -23.77 -2.62 16.67
N MET A 44 -23.28 -2.19 17.82
CA MET A 44 -22.16 -2.87 18.49
C MET A 44 -22.57 -4.16 19.22
N PRO A 45 -21.62 -5.12 19.36
CA PRO A 45 -21.86 -6.36 20.09
C PRO A 45 -22.04 -6.11 21.60
N PRO A 46 -22.81 -6.98 22.32
CA PRO A 46 -23.11 -6.82 23.75
C PRO A 46 -21.88 -6.64 24.64
N VAL A 47 -20.78 -7.33 24.35
CA VAL A 47 -19.51 -7.22 25.12
C VAL A 47 -18.95 -5.79 25.14
N LEU A 48 -19.19 -5.02 24.09
CA LEU A 48 -18.74 -3.63 24.02
C LEU A 48 -19.70 -2.69 24.77
N GLU A 49 -20.95 -3.09 24.97
CA GLU A 49 -21.95 -2.32 25.73
C GLU A 49 -21.57 -2.19 27.20
N ASP A 50 -21.10 -3.28 27.81
CA ASP A 50 -20.62 -3.27 29.19
C ASP A 50 -19.40 -2.36 29.35
N ASP A 51 -18.48 -2.39 28.36
CA ASP A 51 -17.32 -1.51 28.34
C ASP A 51 -17.70 -0.03 28.18
N VAL A 52 -18.72 0.29 27.38
CA VAL A 52 -19.23 1.67 27.26
C VAL A 52 -19.82 2.15 28.57
N ARG A 53 -20.63 1.33 29.24
CA ARG A 53 -21.22 1.63 30.55
C ARG A 53 -20.12 1.87 31.59
N GLU A 54 -19.11 0.98 31.66
CA GLU A 54 -17.98 1.13 32.59
C GLU A 54 -17.20 2.43 32.30
N HIS A 55 -16.99 2.76 31.04
CA HIS A 55 -16.28 3.98 30.63
C HIS A 55 -17.05 5.24 31.03
N VAL A 56 -18.34 5.30 30.75
CA VAL A 56 -19.22 6.41 31.17
C VAL A 56 -19.23 6.55 32.69
N HIS A 57 -19.32 5.44 33.42
CA HIS A 57 -19.23 5.43 34.87
C HIS A 57 -17.91 6.05 35.38
N LYS A 58 -16.79 5.63 34.82
CA LYS A 58 -15.47 6.16 35.22
C LYS A 58 -15.33 7.66 34.93
N HIS A 59 -15.86 8.12 33.80
CA HIS A 59 -15.89 9.56 33.50
C HIS A 59 -16.81 10.32 34.45
N PHE A 60 -17.94 9.75 34.83
CA PHE A 60 -18.81 10.36 35.84
C PHE A 60 -18.09 10.53 37.18
N VAL A 61 -17.47 9.46 37.69
CA VAL A 61 -16.72 9.49 38.96
C VAL A 61 -15.57 10.49 38.93
N ALA A 62 -14.78 10.49 37.84
CA ALA A 62 -13.64 11.41 37.68
C ALA A 62 -14.10 12.88 37.60
N LEU A 63 -15.16 13.16 36.83
CA LEU A 63 -15.71 14.52 36.73
C LEU A 63 -16.22 15.01 38.09
N VAL A 64 -17.05 14.23 38.79
CA VAL A 64 -17.55 14.60 40.11
C VAL A 64 -16.38 14.81 41.10
N GLY A 65 -15.33 13.98 41.03
CA GLY A 65 -14.13 14.13 41.85
C GLY A 65 -13.42 15.48 41.59
N VAL A 66 -13.23 15.85 40.33
CA VAL A 66 -12.64 17.16 39.90
C VAL A 66 -13.50 18.31 40.40
N LEU A 67 -14.84 18.21 40.25
CA LEU A 67 -15.78 19.24 40.73
C LEU A 67 -15.75 19.37 42.24
N ALA A 68 -15.60 18.27 43.00
CA ALA A 68 -15.54 18.27 44.46
C ALA A 68 -14.21 18.84 45.00
N ALA A 69 -13.09 18.50 44.32
CA ALA A 69 -11.78 18.98 44.70
C ALA A 69 -11.57 20.46 44.39
N ASP A 70 -12.34 21.05 43.48
CA ASP A 70 -12.17 22.43 43.00
C ASP A 70 -10.80 22.67 42.35
N LEU A 71 -10.26 21.67 41.68
CA LEU A 71 -8.96 21.71 41.02
C LEU A 71 -9.11 21.37 39.53
N PRO A 72 -8.24 21.95 38.67
CA PRO A 72 -8.24 21.57 37.26
C PRO A 72 -7.95 20.07 37.10
N PRO A 73 -8.60 19.39 36.15
CA PRO A 73 -8.35 17.97 35.86
C PRO A 73 -6.92 17.75 35.34
N THR A 74 -6.38 16.58 35.62
CA THR A 74 -5.07 16.13 35.18
C THR A 74 -5.17 14.86 34.32
N ARG A 75 -4.10 14.48 33.61
CA ARG A 75 -4.07 13.20 32.88
C ARG A 75 -4.19 11.99 33.81
N GLU A 76 -3.78 12.10 35.06
CA GLU A 76 -3.89 11.02 36.05
C GLU A 76 -5.35 10.67 36.33
N ASP A 77 -6.25 11.66 36.33
CA ASP A 77 -7.69 11.45 36.48
C ASP A 77 -8.32 10.66 35.32
N LEU A 78 -7.62 10.51 34.20
CA LEU A 78 -8.09 9.94 32.95
C LEU A 78 -7.35 8.67 32.50
N LEU A 79 -6.45 8.11 33.32
CA LEU A 79 -5.63 6.94 32.93
C LEU A 79 -6.48 5.71 32.50
N PHE A 80 -7.67 5.55 33.04
CA PHE A 80 -8.60 4.49 32.65
C PHE A 80 -9.01 4.59 31.17
N THR A 81 -8.99 5.76 30.56
CA THR A 81 -9.40 5.98 29.16
C THR A 81 -8.62 5.12 28.18
N ARG A 82 -7.33 4.82 28.46
CA ARG A 82 -6.48 4.02 27.55
C ARG A 82 -7.06 2.63 27.24
N ARG A 83 -7.53 1.91 28.26
CA ARG A 83 -8.14 0.58 28.10
C ARG A 83 -9.41 0.65 27.23
N HIS A 84 -10.25 1.63 27.52
CA HIS A 84 -11.53 1.80 26.83
C HIS A 84 -11.34 2.31 25.39
N THR A 85 -10.35 3.15 25.13
CA THR A 85 -9.96 3.57 23.78
C THR A 85 -9.49 2.37 22.96
N ALA A 86 -8.63 1.51 23.53
CA ALA A 86 -8.15 0.31 22.85
C ALA A 86 -9.28 -0.64 22.42
N ALA A 87 -10.35 -0.75 23.22
CA ALA A 87 -11.51 -1.56 22.85
C ALA A 87 -12.29 -1.00 21.63
N ARG A 88 -12.12 0.26 21.28
CA ARG A 88 -12.85 0.98 20.22
C ARG A 88 -12.07 1.15 18.92
N VAL A 89 -10.74 1.21 18.98
CA VAL A 89 -9.91 1.33 17.79
C VAL A 89 -10.22 0.18 16.82
N GLY A 90 -10.34 0.51 15.54
CA GLY A 90 -10.70 -0.43 14.48
C GLY A 90 -12.19 -0.86 14.45
N ARG A 91 -13.02 -0.44 15.42
CA ARG A 91 -14.45 -0.79 15.55
C ARG A 91 -15.37 0.42 15.52
N ILE A 92 -15.02 1.48 16.21
CA ILE A 92 -15.78 2.73 16.31
C ILE A 92 -14.93 3.84 15.69
N PRO A 93 -15.40 4.54 14.64
CA PRO A 93 -14.67 5.69 14.08
C PRO A 93 -14.38 6.76 15.14
N LEU A 94 -13.21 7.43 15.03
CA LEU A 94 -12.82 8.48 15.96
C LEU A 94 -13.89 9.59 16.12
N ALA A 95 -14.53 9.97 15.01
CA ALA A 95 -15.60 10.97 15.03
C ALA A 95 -16.79 10.56 15.92
N ASP A 96 -17.19 9.27 15.85
CA ASP A 96 -18.27 8.69 16.65
C ASP A 96 -17.84 8.51 18.09
N TYR A 97 -16.57 8.14 18.32
CA TYR A 97 -16.00 8.09 19.67
C TYR A 97 -16.01 9.47 20.34
N MET A 98 -15.64 10.54 19.62
CA MET A 98 -15.73 11.91 20.13
C MET A 98 -17.18 12.38 20.31
N ALA A 99 -18.11 11.92 19.49
CA ALA A 99 -19.53 12.20 19.65
C ALA A 99 -20.07 11.63 20.98
N ALA A 100 -19.63 10.42 21.38
CA ALA A 100 -20.05 9.83 22.66
C ALA A 100 -19.63 10.68 23.87
N PHE A 101 -18.45 11.29 23.86
CA PHE A 101 -18.04 12.25 24.89
C PHE A 101 -18.98 13.46 24.96
N ARG A 102 -19.35 14.02 23.80
CA ARG A 102 -20.28 15.17 23.76
C ARG A 102 -21.65 14.81 24.30
N THR A 103 -22.18 13.64 23.94
CA THR A 103 -23.46 13.13 24.45
C THR A 103 -23.42 12.93 25.96
N PHE A 104 -22.35 12.33 26.51
CA PHE A 104 -22.16 12.19 27.94
C PHE A 104 -22.17 13.57 28.66
N LEU A 105 -21.47 14.51 28.10
CA LEU A 105 -21.38 15.85 28.66
C LEU A 105 -22.73 16.58 28.66
N ASP A 106 -23.45 16.48 27.56
CA ASP A 106 -24.78 17.08 27.43
C ASP A 106 -25.73 16.54 28.52
N VAL A 107 -25.66 15.24 28.78
CA VAL A 107 -26.42 14.64 29.89
C VAL A 107 -25.98 15.20 31.25
N MET A 108 -24.66 15.21 31.54
CA MET A 108 -24.12 15.73 32.79
C MET A 108 -24.44 17.20 32.99
N TRP A 109 -24.36 18.00 31.92
CA TRP A 109 -24.66 19.42 31.97
C TRP A 109 -26.14 19.67 32.23
N HIS A 110 -27.04 18.87 31.65
CA HIS A 110 -28.48 18.96 31.89
C HIS A 110 -28.83 18.65 33.34
N ASP A 111 -28.29 17.57 33.89
CA ASP A 111 -28.46 17.21 35.30
C ASP A 111 -27.91 18.26 36.27
N LEU A 112 -26.79 18.92 35.91
CA LEU A 112 -26.24 20.03 36.70
C LEU A 112 -27.16 21.26 36.66
N LEU A 113 -27.76 21.58 35.50
CA LEU A 113 -28.69 22.71 35.38
C LEU A 113 -29.99 22.48 36.14
N GLU A 114 -30.46 21.24 36.26
CA GLU A 114 -31.65 20.90 37.09
C GLU A 114 -31.45 21.24 38.57
N GLU A 115 -30.17 21.29 39.04
CA GLU A 115 -29.85 21.68 40.42
C GLU A 115 -29.86 23.19 40.66
N ALA A 116 -30.01 24.01 39.62
CA ALA A 116 -30.04 25.48 39.70
C ALA A 116 -31.45 26.00 40.01
N GLU A 117 -32.03 25.64 41.18
CA GLU A 117 -33.39 25.94 41.57
C GLU A 117 -33.57 27.38 42.07
N ASP A 118 -32.50 27.97 42.65
CA ASP A 118 -32.51 29.33 43.23
C ASP A 118 -31.23 30.10 42.84
N GLU A 119 -31.13 31.34 43.32
CA GLU A 119 -29.98 32.20 43.00
C GLU A 119 -28.64 31.63 43.53
N HIS A 120 -28.64 31.02 44.72
CA HIS A 120 -27.44 30.45 45.31
C HIS A 120 -26.99 29.19 44.61
N SER A 121 -27.90 28.28 44.28
CA SER A 121 -27.62 27.08 43.49
C SER A 121 -27.21 27.41 42.05
N SER A 122 -27.84 28.41 41.43
CA SER A 122 -27.45 28.93 40.14
C SER A 122 -26.01 29.46 40.12
N GLN A 123 -25.60 30.26 41.12
CA GLN A 123 -24.22 30.73 41.26
C GLN A 123 -23.25 29.56 41.50
N ALA A 124 -23.62 28.57 42.29
CA ALA A 124 -22.81 27.37 42.51
C ALA A 124 -22.60 26.56 41.23
N VAL A 125 -23.64 26.35 40.44
CA VAL A 125 -23.52 25.66 39.11
C VAL A 125 -22.68 26.43 38.13
N LEU A 126 -22.85 27.77 38.04
CA LEU A 126 -22.05 28.62 37.18
C LEU A 126 -20.55 28.58 37.57
N ALA A 127 -20.23 28.51 38.87
CA ALA A 127 -18.85 28.38 39.32
C ALA A 127 -18.17 27.06 38.87
N LEU A 128 -18.95 26.01 38.59
CA LEU A 128 -18.43 24.71 38.11
C LEU A 128 -18.19 24.66 36.60
N VAL A 129 -18.73 25.60 35.80
CA VAL A 129 -18.67 25.57 34.31
C VAL A 129 -17.24 25.48 33.82
N GLY A 130 -16.33 26.28 34.38
CA GLY A 130 -14.92 26.28 33.97
C GLY A 130 -14.24 24.92 34.17
N LEU A 131 -14.54 24.24 35.28
CA LEU A 131 -14.00 22.90 35.57
C LEU A 131 -14.59 21.83 34.64
N VAL A 132 -15.88 21.90 34.36
CA VAL A 132 -16.54 21.00 33.39
C VAL A 132 -15.92 21.16 32.01
N ILE A 133 -15.77 22.39 31.51
CA ILE A 133 -15.15 22.66 30.21
C ILE A 133 -13.72 22.15 30.17
N ASN A 134 -12.91 22.42 31.22
CA ASN A 134 -11.53 21.95 31.30
C ASN A 134 -11.45 20.41 31.31
N TYR A 135 -12.33 19.74 32.04
CA TYR A 135 -12.40 18.28 32.07
C TYR A 135 -12.68 17.71 30.66
N VAL A 136 -13.64 18.28 29.97
CA VAL A 136 -14.03 17.84 28.61
C VAL A 136 -12.92 18.01 27.62
N ASN A 137 -12.33 19.19 27.61
CA ASN A 137 -11.22 19.48 26.70
C ASN A 137 -10.05 18.51 26.94
N LEU A 138 -9.70 18.27 28.21
CA LEU A 138 -8.65 17.32 28.54
C LEU A 138 -9.03 15.88 28.15
N ALA A 139 -10.24 15.45 28.49
CA ALA A 139 -10.72 14.07 28.23
C ALA A 139 -10.79 13.78 26.72
N THR A 140 -11.35 14.71 25.93
CA THR A 140 -11.45 14.54 24.47
C THR A 140 -10.09 14.60 23.79
N THR A 141 -9.21 15.53 24.19
CA THR A 141 -7.85 15.63 23.65
C THR A 141 -7.06 14.36 23.96
N TYR A 142 -7.07 13.91 25.21
CA TYR A 142 -6.35 12.71 25.63
C TYR A 142 -6.90 11.44 24.95
N ALA A 143 -8.22 11.31 24.81
CA ALA A 143 -8.82 10.19 24.11
C ALA A 143 -8.47 10.16 22.62
N ALA A 144 -8.40 11.33 21.96
CA ALA A 144 -7.99 11.44 20.55
C ALA A 144 -6.51 11.10 20.35
N GLU A 145 -5.64 11.58 21.24
CA GLU A 145 -4.21 11.22 21.25
C GLU A 145 -4.03 9.70 21.38
N LEU A 146 -4.67 9.09 22.38
CA LEU A 146 -4.62 7.64 22.62
C LEU A 146 -5.17 6.84 21.43
N TYR A 147 -6.26 7.32 20.81
CA TYR A 147 -6.83 6.67 19.64
C TYR A 147 -5.82 6.64 18.49
N GLY A 148 -5.19 7.78 18.18
CA GLY A 148 -4.15 7.88 17.14
C GLY A 148 -2.92 7.02 17.45
N GLU A 149 -2.43 7.01 18.70
CA GLU A 149 -1.30 6.17 19.11
C GLU A 149 -1.59 4.67 18.92
N ILE A 150 -2.77 4.21 19.37
CA ILE A 150 -3.14 2.79 19.29
C ILE A 150 -3.39 2.39 17.83
N GLU A 151 -4.08 3.22 17.05
CA GLU A 151 -4.32 2.98 15.62
C GLU A 151 -2.99 2.87 14.85
N GLN A 152 -2.05 3.77 15.12
CA GLN A 152 -0.73 3.74 14.50
C GLN A 152 0.09 2.49 14.92
N PHE A 153 -0.01 2.09 16.19
CA PHE A 153 0.65 0.88 16.68
C PHE A 153 0.08 -0.38 16.02
N GLU A 154 -1.24 -0.50 15.90
CA GLU A 154 -1.90 -1.62 15.22
C GLU A 154 -1.55 -1.67 13.74
N ALA A 155 -1.56 -0.53 13.03
CA ALA A 155 -1.17 -0.42 11.63
C ALA A 155 0.30 -0.85 11.44
N THR A 156 1.21 -0.39 12.31
CA THR A 156 2.63 -0.76 12.27
C THR A 156 2.82 -2.26 12.52
N GLY A 157 2.07 -2.85 13.44
CA GLY A 157 2.07 -4.29 13.71
C GLY A 157 1.59 -5.11 12.50
N ALA A 158 0.49 -4.71 11.88
CA ALA A 158 -0.03 -5.36 10.68
C ALA A 158 0.93 -5.24 9.49
N ASP A 159 1.55 -4.09 9.29
CA ASP A 159 2.54 -3.87 8.24
C ASP A 159 3.81 -4.69 8.48
N ARG A 160 4.23 -4.85 9.72
CA ARG A 160 5.34 -5.74 10.09
C ARG A 160 5.03 -7.19 9.74
N ILE A 161 3.86 -7.70 10.12
CA ILE A 161 3.43 -9.07 9.80
C ILE A 161 3.39 -9.29 8.28
N ARG A 162 2.86 -8.33 7.51
CA ARG A 162 2.85 -8.41 6.04
C ARG A 162 4.26 -8.45 5.46
N ARG A 163 5.15 -7.62 5.98
CA ARG A 163 6.57 -7.57 5.56
C ARG A 163 7.27 -8.88 5.86
N ASP A 164 7.18 -9.36 7.10
CA ASP A 164 7.83 -10.60 7.54
C ASP A 164 7.35 -11.78 6.69
N LEU A 165 6.04 -11.87 6.42
CA LEU A 165 5.49 -12.91 5.53
C LEU A 165 6.03 -12.79 4.10
N LEU A 166 6.07 -11.60 3.52
CA LEU A 166 6.58 -11.44 2.15
C LEU A 166 8.06 -11.78 2.05
N GLU A 167 8.86 -11.43 3.07
CA GLU A 167 10.27 -11.84 3.16
C GLU A 167 10.42 -13.35 3.26
N ASP A 168 9.56 -14.03 4.03
CA ASP A 168 9.53 -15.49 4.13
C ASP A 168 9.19 -16.13 2.76
N LEU A 169 8.18 -15.63 2.08
CA LEU A 169 7.76 -16.11 0.77
C LEU A 169 8.84 -15.92 -0.29
N VAL A 170 9.49 -14.76 -0.31
CA VAL A 170 10.61 -14.48 -1.23
C VAL A 170 11.80 -15.39 -0.93
N GLY A 171 12.04 -15.69 0.34
CA GLY A 171 13.05 -16.66 0.79
C GLY A 171 12.68 -18.13 0.56
N GLY A 172 11.49 -18.42 0.03
CA GLY A 172 11.01 -19.78 -0.23
C GLY A 172 10.52 -20.53 1.02
N ARG A 173 10.28 -19.82 2.12
CA ARG A 173 9.71 -20.42 3.33
C ARG A 173 8.20 -20.64 3.16
N PRO A 174 7.65 -21.78 3.58
CA PRO A 174 6.23 -22.07 3.46
C PRO A 174 5.41 -21.20 4.41
N VAL A 175 4.19 -20.86 4.01
CA VAL A 175 3.23 -20.18 4.88
C VAL A 175 2.75 -21.16 5.95
N VAL A 176 2.96 -20.78 7.20
CA VAL A 176 2.45 -21.53 8.36
C VAL A 176 1.14 -20.90 8.86
N PRO A 177 0.23 -21.71 9.47
CA PRO A 177 -0.97 -21.17 10.12
C PRO A 177 -0.61 -20.11 11.17
N GLY A 178 -1.30 -18.95 11.13
CA GLY A 178 -1.05 -17.86 12.07
C GLY A 178 -1.25 -16.48 11.45
N PRO A 179 -0.78 -15.42 12.11
CA PRO A 179 -1.01 -14.01 11.69
C PRO A 179 -0.58 -13.72 10.25
N GLY A 180 0.49 -14.36 9.76
CA GLY A 180 0.94 -14.21 8.37
C GLY A 180 -0.07 -14.76 7.37
N GLN A 181 -0.68 -15.92 7.64
CA GLN A 181 -1.73 -16.48 6.78
C GLN A 181 -2.97 -15.57 6.74
N ASP A 182 -3.32 -14.99 7.88
CA ASP A 182 -4.46 -14.07 7.96
C ASP A 182 -4.16 -12.76 7.20
N ALA A 183 -2.92 -12.25 7.29
CA ALA A 183 -2.47 -11.10 6.51
C ALA A 183 -2.50 -11.37 4.99
N ALA A 184 -2.11 -12.57 4.55
CA ALA A 184 -2.23 -12.98 3.14
C ALA A 184 -3.69 -13.00 2.69
N ARG A 185 -4.59 -13.60 3.48
CA ARG A 185 -6.04 -13.63 3.17
C ARG A 185 -6.63 -12.22 3.11
N ALA A 186 -6.26 -11.34 4.03
CA ALA A 186 -6.68 -9.94 4.02
C ALA A 186 -6.20 -9.18 2.77
N ALA A 187 -5.06 -9.57 2.18
CA ALA A 187 -4.58 -9.08 0.89
C ALA A 187 -5.17 -9.82 -0.32
N GLY A 188 -6.17 -10.71 -0.13
CA GLY A 188 -6.79 -11.50 -1.19
C GLY A 188 -5.92 -12.65 -1.72
N LEU A 189 -4.87 -13.02 -0.99
CA LEU A 189 -3.90 -14.02 -1.39
C LEU A 189 -4.10 -15.31 -0.59
N GLY A 190 -4.96 -16.18 -1.09
CA GLY A 190 -5.06 -17.55 -0.58
C GLY A 190 -3.91 -18.45 -1.07
N PRO A 191 -3.72 -19.64 -0.47
CA PRO A 191 -2.61 -20.54 -0.83
C PRO A 191 -2.52 -20.89 -2.32
N ALA A 192 -3.69 -21.01 -2.99
CA ALA A 192 -3.82 -21.33 -4.42
C ALA A 192 -4.28 -20.12 -5.27
N THR A 193 -4.25 -18.91 -4.72
CA THR A 193 -4.63 -17.71 -5.48
C THR A 193 -3.51 -17.36 -6.45
N ALA A 194 -3.84 -17.29 -7.74
CA ALA A 194 -2.90 -16.85 -8.77
C ALA A 194 -2.41 -15.44 -8.48
N CYS A 195 -1.10 -15.25 -8.46
CA CYS A 195 -0.48 -13.98 -8.10
C CYS A 195 0.71 -13.61 -9.01
N LEU A 196 1.07 -12.34 -8.96
CA LEU A 196 2.23 -11.76 -9.63
C LEU A 196 3.19 -11.18 -8.59
N VAL A 197 4.48 -11.36 -8.83
CA VAL A 197 5.53 -10.66 -8.11
C VAL A 197 6.04 -9.52 -8.99
N ILE A 198 6.16 -8.34 -8.41
CA ILE A 198 6.67 -7.15 -9.08
C ILE A 198 7.88 -6.67 -8.28
N VAL A 199 8.98 -6.45 -8.99
CA VAL A 199 10.22 -5.90 -8.42
C VAL A 199 10.57 -4.62 -9.13
N ALA A 200 10.76 -3.53 -8.39
CA ALA A 200 11.21 -2.26 -8.95
C ALA A 200 12.57 -1.87 -8.34
N VAL A 201 13.55 -1.66 -9.20
CA VAL A 201 14.94 -1.35 -8.84
C VAL A 201 15.26 0.07 -9.31
N PRO A 202 15.78 0.96 -8.43
CA PRO A 202 16.19 2.30 -8.84
C PRO A 202 17.38 2.25 -9.80
N ARG A 203 17.40 3.16 -10.77
CA ARG A 203 18.50 3.32 -11.74
C ARG A 203 19.38 4.53 -11.46
N ASP A 204 18.97 5.37 -10.55
CA ASP A 204 19.77 6.49 -10.05
C ASP A 204 20.45 6.10 -8.74
N ASN A 205 21.59 6.77 -8.44
CA ASN A 205 22.30 6.57 -7.18
C ASN A 205 21.35 6.94 -6.02
N ALA A 206 21.02 5.96 -5.18
CA ALA A 206 20.20 6.02 -3.98
C ALA A 206 19.13 7.13 -4.04
N PRO A 207 17.91 6.83 -4.52
CA PRO A 207 16.83 7.81 -4.48
C PRO A 207 16.56 8.23 -3.04
N ASP A 208 16.14 9.47 -2.84
CA ASP A 208 15.62 9.96 -1.57
C ASP A 208 14.59 8.94 -1.04
N GLU A 209 14.73 8.54 0.22
CA GLU A 209 13.86 7.53 0.84
C GLU A 209 12.37 7.90 0.72
N GLN A 210 12.03 9.19 0.80
CA GLN A 210 10.66 9.67 0.67
C GLN A 210 10.12 9.50 -0.76
N LEU A 211 10.95 9.80 -1.77
CA LEU A 211 10.61 9.57 -3.18
C LEU A 211 10.43 8.08 -3.47
N PHE A 212 11.28 7.24 -2.88
CA PHE A 212 11.22 5.80 -3.07
C PHE A 212 9.97 5.19 -2.41
N ARG A 213 9.58 5.65 -1.21
CA ARG A 213 8.29 5.31 -0.58
C ARG A 213 7.09 5.77 -1.40
N SER A 214 7.15 6.97 -1.97
CA SER A 214 6.11 7.48 -2.86
C SER A 214 5.95 6.62 -4.11
N ALA A 215 7.07 6.16 -4.69
CA ALA A 215 7.09 5.24 -5.84
C ALA A 215 6.45 3.90 -5.48
N ALA A 216 6.80 3.31 -4.34
CA ALA A 216 6.19 2.07 -3.84
C ALA A 216 4.67 2.21 -3.69
N GLY A 217 4.21 3.32 -3.09
CA GLY A 217 2.78 3.63 -2.98
C GLY A 217 2.08 3.83 -4.33
N ALA A 218 2.76 4.41 -5.34
CA ALA A 218 2.21 4.58 -6.68
C ALA A 218 2.03 3.23 -7.39
N ILE A 219 3.03 2.35 -7.31
CA ILE A 219 2.97 1.00 -7.89
C ILE A 219 1.89 0.18 -7.17
N ALA A 220 1.84 0.22 -5.83
CA ALA A 220 0.86 -0.51 -5.04
C ALA A 220 -0.58 -0.09 -5.38
N ARG A 221 -0.85 1.20 -5.54
CA ARG A 221 -2.17 1.71 -5.96
C ARG A 221 -2.58 1.21 -7.34
N GLU A 222 -1.65 1.14 -8.29
CA GLU A 222 -1.93 0.60 -9.63
C GLU A 222 -2.25 -0.90 -9.57
N CYS A 223 -1.54 -1.64 -8.71
CA CYS A 223 -1.77 -3.06 -8.49
C CYS A 223 -2.99 -3.34 -7.60
N SER A 224 -3.55 -2.31 -6.94
CA SER A 224 -4.69 -2.45 -6.05
C SER A 224 -5.98 -2.64 -6.85
N SER A 225 -6.80 -3.65 -6.45
CA SER A 225 -8.22 -3.73 -6.80
C SER A 225 -9.03 -3.13 -5.64
N ARG A 226 -9.68 -3.98 -4.85
CA ARG A 226 -10.30 -3.63 -3.55
C ARG A 226 -9.37 -3.91 -2.36
N LEU A 227 -8.30 -4.67 -2.59
CA LEU A 227 -7.39 -5.15 -1.56
C LEU A 227 -5.98 -4.65 -1.86
N MET A 228 -5.31 -4.11 -0.86
CA MET A 228 -3.94 -3.61 -0.98
C MET A 228 -2.96 -4.77 -1.18
N PRO A 229 -2.04 -4.67 -2.15
CA PRO A 229 -0.99 -5.66 -2.33
C PRO A 229 -0.05 -5.69 -1.13
N MET A 230 0.60 -6.83 -0.91
CA MET A 230 1.68 -6.92 0.06
C MET A 230 2.93 -6.26 -0.53
N THR A 231 3.52 -5.33 0.22
CA THR A 231 4.67 -4.53 -0.26
C THR A 231 5.79 -4.56 0.77
N VAL A 232 7.01 -4.79 0.29
CA VAL A 232 8.24 -4.62 1.06
C VAL A 232 9.13 -3.60 0.37
N LEU A 233 9.59 -2.64 1.15
CA LEU A 233 10.58 -1.67 0.73
C LEU A 233 11.93 -2.09 1.31
N ARG A 234 12.87 -2.45 0.45
CA ARG A 234 14.26 -2.72 0.76
C ARG A 234 15.12 -1.50 0.38
N ARG A 235 16.38 -1.51 0.78
CA ARG A 235 17.28 -0.38 0.50
C ARG A 235 17.48 -0.12 -0.99
N ASP A 236 17.45 -1.17 -1.80
CA ASP A 236 17.80 -1.19 -3.22
C ASP A 236 16.67 -1.67 -4.14
N GLU A 237 15.52 -2.03 -3.59
CA GLU A 237 14.36 -2.50 -4.36
C GLU A 237 13.03 -2.36 -3.64
N ILE A 238 11.96 -2.32 -4.42
CA ILE A 238 10.57 -2.45 -3.96
C ILE A 238 10.07 -3.81 -4.43
N VAL A 239 9.55 -4.63 -3.52
CA VAL A 239 8.94 -5.92 -3.84
C VAL A 239 7.45 -5.86 -3.53
N LEU A 240 6.62 -6.21 -4.50
CA LEU A 240 5.17 -6.32 -4.33
C LEU A 240 4.69 -7.71 -4.71
N LEU A 241 3.70 -8.18 -3.96
CA LEU A 241 2.93 -9.39 -4.25
C LEU A 241 1.45 -9.01 -4.38
N ALA A 242 0.86 -9.25 -5.54
CA ALA A 242 -0.52 -8.91 -5.86
C ALA A 242 -1.24 -10.09 -6.52
N ALA A 243 -2.57 -10.19 -6.30
CA ALA A 243 -3.39 -11.09 -7.09
C ALA A 243 -3.36 -10.68 -8.58
N VAL A 244 -3.49 -11.68 -9.47
CA VAL A 244 -3.44 -11.44 -10.93
C VAL A 244 -4.57 -10.51 -11.37
N ARG A 245 -4.20 -9.43 -12.05
CA ARG A 245 -5.10 -8.50 -12.75
C ARG A 245 -4.32 -7.75 -13.83
N ASP A 246 -5.06 -7.11 -14.73
CA ASP A 246 -4.45 -6.18 -15.68
C ASP A 246 -3.95 -4.93 -14.95
N VAL A 247 -2.66 -4.66 -15.11
CA VAL A 247 -1.98 -3.55 -14.44
C VAL A 247 -1.18 -2.75 -15.48
N ASP A 248 -1.44 -1.44 -15.58
CA ASP A 248 -0.68 -0.54 -16.45
C ASP A 248 0.50 0.10 -15.71
N LEU A 249 1.55 -0.68 -15.51
CA LEU A 249 2.78 -0.19 -14.86
C LEU A 249 3.56 0.82 -15.72
N ARG A 250 3.29 0.91 -17.05
CA ARG A 250 3.93 1.92 -17.91
C ARG A 250 3.42 3.32 -17.60
N ALA A 251 2.12 3.45 -17.32
CA ALA A 251 1.54 4.72 -16.87
C ALA A 251 2.17 5.17 -15.53
N VAL A 252 2.40 4.23 -14.62
CA VAL A 252 3.10 4.50 -13.34
C VAL A 252 4.52 4.98 -13.59
N GLN A 253 5.28 4.26 -14.43
CA GLN A 253 6.65 4.64 -14.73
C GLN A 253 6.75 6.03 -15.37
N GLY A 254 5.86 6.36 -16.31
CA GLY A 254 5.82 7.68 -16.93
C GLY A 254 5.54 8.80 -15.91
N ARG A 255 4.73 8.54 -14.87
CA ARG A 255 4.52 9.50 -13.77
C ARG A 255 5.77 9.67 -12.90
N LEU A 256 6.43 8.56 -12.54
CA LEU A 256 7.63 8.58 -11.70
C LEU A 256 8.82 9.24 -12.41
N ALA A 257 8.98 8.99 -13.71
CA ALA A 257 10.02 9.64 -14.50
C ALA A 257 9.89 11.17 -14.53
N ARG A 258 8.66 11.70 -14.56
CA ARG A 258 8.42 13.15 -14.42
C ARG A 258 8.79 13.73 -13.05
N GLN A 259 8.92 12.88 -12.03
CA GLN A 259 9.38 13.23 -10.69
C GLN A 259 10.88 12.95 -10.48
N ASN A 260 11.64 12.76 -11.56
CA ASN A 260 13.06 12.35 -11.54
C ASN A 260 13.33 11.00 -10.82
N VAL A 261 12.35 10.11 -10.76
CA VAL A 261 12.52 8.75 -10.23
C VAL A 261 12.56 7.77 -11.40
N ARG A 262 13.75 7.24 -11.71
CA ARG A 262 13.93 6.22 -12.76
C ARG A 262 13.97 4.84 -12.12
N LEU A 263 13.00 4.00 -12.47
CA LEU A 263 12.89 2.64 -11.99
C LEU A 263 12.95 1.64 -13.15
N ALA A 264 13.59 0.53 -12.91
CA ALA A 264 13.44 -0.68 -13.71
C ALA A 264 12.44 -1.59 -13.01
N ILE A 265 11.29 -1.83 -13.63
CA ILE A 265 10.20 -2.61 -13.06
C ILE A 265 10.09 -3.93 -13.82
N GLY A 266 10.34 -5.03 -13.13
CA GLY A 266 10.13 -6.38 -13.61
C GLY A 266 8.86 -6.99 -13.03
N VAL A 267 8.11 -7.72 -13.85
CA VAL A 267 6.92 -8.46 -13.44
C VAL A 267 7.11 -9.93 -13.78
N SER A 268 6.88 -10.80 -12.82
CA SER A 268 7.00 -12.26 -12.99
C SER A 268 5.97 -12.84 -13.98
N THR A 269 6.13 -14.09 -14.31
CA THR A 269 5.01 -14.90 -14.83
C THR A 269 3.96 -15.09 -13.73
N VAL A 270 2.77 -15.54 -14.13
CA VAL A 270 1.69 -15.86 -13.17
C VAL A 270 2.11 -17.05 -12.30
N GLN A 271 2.17 -16.82 -11.00
CA GLN A 271 2.44 -17.88 -10.03
C GLN A 271 1.13 -18.54 -9.60
N PRO A 272 1.04 -19.87 -9.53
CA PRO A 272 -0.21 -20.57 -9.23
C PRO A 272 -0.66 -20.44 -7.78
N GLY A 273 0.15 -19.83 -6.90
CA GLY A 273 -0.13 -19.60 -5.50
C GLY A 273 1.10 -19.13 -4.75
N LEU A 274 0.97 -18.99 -3.42
CA LEU A 274 2.03 -18.45 -2.56
C LEU A 274 3.32 -19.29 -2.59
N GLY A 275 3.25 -20.58 -2.87
CA GLY A 275 4.45 -21.44 -3.00
C GLY A 275 5.33 -21.08 -4.21
N GLY A 276 4.81 -20.37 -5.21
CA GLY A 276 5.56 -19.90 -6.38
C GLY A 276 6.27 -18.57 -6.18
N VAL A 277 6.03 -17.85 -5.08
CA VAL A 277 6.52 -16.47 -4.89
C VAL A 277 8.05 -16.36 -4.99
N ALA A 278 8.80 -17.31 -4.45
CA ALA A 278 10.27 -17.30 -4.56
C ALA A 278 10.76 -17.42 -6.01
N ALA A 279 10.09 -18.22 -6.83
CA ALA A 279 10.39 -18.31 -8.27
C ALA A 279 9.99 -17.00 -8.97
N GLY A 280 8.77 -16.51 -8.71
CA GLY A 280 8.30 -15.24 -9.24
C GLY A 280 9.18 -14.05 -8.88
N TYR A 281 9.74 -14.03 -7.66
CA TYR A 281 10.68 -12.98 -7.27
C TYR A 281 11.97 -13.02 -8.12
N ARG A 282 12.55 -14.20 -8.33
CA ARG A 282 13.75 -14.34 -9.19
C ARG A 282 13.46 -13.92 -10.64
N GLU A 283 12.30 -14.29 -11.15
CA GLU A 283 11.83 -13.88 -12.47
C GLU A 283 11.69 -12.37 -12.60
N ALA A 284 10.96 -11.74 -11.68
CA ALA A 284 10.72 -10.30 -11.68
C ALA A 284 12.02 -9.51 -11.46
N ARG A 285 12.89 -9.99 -10.57
CA ARG A 285 14.20 -9.38 -10.32
C ARG A 285 15.10 -9.44 -11.57
N GLY A 286 15.20 -10.61 -12.19
CA GLY A 286 15.96 -10.78 -13.44
C GLY A 286 15.40 -9.92 -14.58
N ALA A 287 14.06 -9.81 -14.69
CA ALA A 287 13.42 -8.92 -15.65
C ALA A 287 13.79 -7.44 -15.41
N ALA A 288 13.75 -6.98 -14.15
CA ALA A 288 14.18 -5.63 -13.80
C ALA A 288 15.67 -5.40 -14.14
N GLU A 289 16.55 -6.34 -13.78
CA GLU A 289 18.00 -6.25 -14.02
C GLU A 289 18.36 -6.21 -15.52
N SER A 290 17.57 -6.88 -16.36
CA SER A 290 17.77 -6.90 -17.82
C SER A 290 17.45 -5.56 -18.51
N LEU A 291 16.76 -4.65 -17.83
CA LEU A 291 16.47 -3.32 -18.34
C LEU A 291 17.72 -2.42 -18.27
N GLY A 292 17.92 -1.59 -19.29
CA GLY A 292 19.04 -0.66 -19.37
C GLY A 292 18.98 0.50 -18.34
N PRO A 293 19.96 1.42 -18.38
CA PRO A 293 20.04 2.56 -17.45
C PRO A 293 18.83 3.50 -17.49
N ALA A 294 18.12 3.57 -18.61
CA ALA A 294 16.90 4.38 -18.73
C ALA A 294 15.75 3.85 -17.86
N GLY A 295 15.88 2.62 -17.34
CA GLY A 295 14.79 1.92 -16.66
C GLY A 295 13.74 1.41 -17.64
N GLY A 296 12.55 1.15 -17.14
CA GLY A 296 11.44 0.65 -17.97
C GLY A 296 10.55 -0.30 -17.21
N VAL A 297 9.60 -0.92 -17.93
CA VAL A 297 8.77 -2.01 -17.43
C VAL A 297 8.95 -3.22 -18.35
N LEU A 298 9.28 -4.35 -17.75
CA LEU A 298 9.32 -5.65 -18.43
C LEU A 298 8.43 -6.65 -17.71
N ALA A 299 7.28 -6.95 -18.30
CA ALA A 299 6.40 -8.00 -17.82
C ALA A 299 6.70 -9.31 -18.58
N LEU A 300 7.11 -10.35 -17.86
CA LEU A 300 7.42 -11.66 -18.50
C LEU A 300 6.19 -12.30 -19.13
N THR A 301 5.00 -11.98 -18.64
CA THR A 301 3.74 -12.40 -19.23
C THR A 301 3.50 -11.90 -20.67
N SER A 302 4.23 -10.85 -21.08
CA SER A 302 4.16 -10.29 -22.44
C SER A 302 5.22 -10.83 -23.39
N LEU A 303 6.11 -11.72 -22.93
CA LEU A 303 7.16 -12.28 -23.73
C LEU A 303 6.77 -13.66 -24.28
N SER A 304 7.22 -13.95 -25.51
CA SER A 304 7.28 -15.34 -25.98
C SER A 304 8.44 -16.08 -25.31
N ALA A 305 8.41 -17.42 -25.31
CA ALA A 305 9.51 -18.22 -24.79
C ALA A 305 10.85 -17.89 -25.49
N LEU A 306 10.81 -17.63 -26.79
CA LEU A 306 12.01 -17.23 -27.55
C LEU A 306 12.51 -15.85 -27.10
N ASP A 307 11.63 -14.88 -26.91
CA ASP A 307 12.01 -13.55 -26.42
C ASP A 307 12.61 -13.61 -25.02
N TYR A 308 12.04 -14.45 -24.15
CA TYR A 308 12.57 -14.71 -22.82
C TYR A 308 14.01 -15.25 -22.88
N LEU A 309 14.23 -16.35 -23.63
CA LEU A 309 15.55 -16.98 -23.77
C LEU A 309 16.63 -16.02 -24.32
N ILE A 310 16.24 -15.13 -25.24
CA ILE A 310 17.14 -14.13 -25.81
C ILE A 310 17.37 -12.95 -24.86
N SER A 311 16.39 -12.61 -24.03
CA SER A 311 16.42 -11.43 -23.16
C SER A 311 17.28 -11.61 -21.92
N PHE A 312 17.34 -12.83 -21.39
CA PHE A 312 18.21 -13.18 -20.28
C PHE A 312 19.60 -13.50 -20.86
N ARG A 313 20.40 -12.46 -21.06
CA ARG A 313 21.72 -12.55 -21.65
C ARG A 313 22.59 -13.56 -20.90
N ASP A 314 22.82 -14.72 -21.50
CA ASP A 314 23.88 -15.61 -21.08
C ASP A 314 25.17 -15.16 -21.81
N PRO A 315 26.22 -14.71 -21.09
CA PRO A 315 27.50 -14.38 -21.71
C PRO A 315 28.10 -15.52 -22.54
N THR A 316 27.69 -16.76 -22.27
CA THR A 316 28.10 -17.94 -23.04
C THR A 316 27.44 -17.94 -24.41
N ALA A 317 26.13 -17.60 -24.46
CA ALA A 317 25.41 -17.51 -25.74
C ALA A 317 26.04 -16.46 -26.67
N GLU A 318 26.45 -15.31 -26.15
CA GLU A 318 27.15 -14.28 -26.91
C GLU A 318 28.50 -14.81 -27.50
N ARG A 319 29.27 -15.57 -26.71
CA ARG A 319 30.52 -16.17 -27.15
C ARG A 319 30.37 -17.31 -28.20
N LEU A 320 29.19 -17.92 -28.23
CA LEU A 320 28.87 -18.98 -29.18
C LEU A 320 28.46 -18.43 -30.56
N ILE A 321 28.20 -17.14 -30.69
CA ILE A 321 27.92 -16.51 -31.98
C ILE A 321 29.22 -16.44 -32.79
N PRO A 322 29.25 -17.00 -34.03
CA PRO A 322 30.42 -16.93 -34.88
C PRO A 322 30.93 -15.51 -35.11
N ALA A 323 32.23 -15.32 -35.10
CA ALA A 323 32.88 -14.01 -35.23
C ALA A 323 32.43 -13.24 -36.50
N ALA A 324 32.21 -13.93 -37.62
CA ALA A 324 31.68 -13.33 -38.83
C ALA A 324 30.32 -12.68 -38.67
N ILE A 325 29.44 -13.30 -37.90
CA ILE A 325 28.08 -12.76 -37.60
C ILE A 325 28.19 -11.56 -36.65
N GLN A 326 29.03 -11.68 -35.63
CA GLN A 326 29.26 -10.55 -34.70
C GLN A 326 29.79 -9.32 -35.44
N GLN A 327 30.80 -9.52 -36.31
CA GLN A 327 31.36 -8.43 -37.10
C GLN A 327 30.35 -7.84 -38.09
N PHE A 328 29.58 -8.68 -38.77
CA PHE A 328 28.49 -8.24 -39.66
C PHE A 328 27.51 -7.32 -38.96
N ILE A 329 27.01 -7.75 -37.79
CA ILE A 329 26.03 -6.98 -37.03
C ILE A 329 26.60 -5.64 -36.57
N LYS A 330 27.84 -5.64 -36.05
CA LYS A 330 28.53 -4.43 -35.62
C LYS A 330 28.71 -3.45 -36.79
N ASP A 331 29.25 -3.92 -37.91
CA ASP A 331 29.47 -3.08 -39.07
C ASP A 331 28.22 -2.52 -39.71
N ASP A 332 27.11 -3.28 -39.68
CA ASP A 332 25.81 -2.80 -40.17
C ASP A 332 25.20 -1.77 -39.24
N LEU A 333 25.26 -1.98 -37.91
CA LEU A 333 24.77 -1.02 -36.94
C LEU A 333 25.53 0.31 -37.00
N ASP A 334 26.83 0.28 -37.15
CA ASP A 334 27.67 1.47 -37.32
C ASP A 334 27.31 2.25 -38.60
N ARG A 335 26.71 1.58 -39.60
CA ARG A 335 26.22 2.17 -40.87
C ARG A 335 24.71 2.45 -40.90
N GLY A 336 24.05 2.45 -39.75
CA GLY A 336 22.63 2.76 -39.63
C GLY A 336 21.68 1.56 -39.63
N GLY A 337 22.20 0.31 -39.60
CA GLY A 337 21.42 -0.90 -39.33
C GLY A 337 20.42 -1.31 -40.44
N VAL A 338 20.72 -0.98 -41.69
CA VAL A 338 19.83 -1.25 -42.83
C VAL A 338 19.66 -2.74 -43.11
N LEU A 339 20.73 -3.53 -43.01
CA LEU A 339 20.69 -4.97 -43.28
C LEU A 339 20.05 -5.72 -42.08
N THR A 340 20.38 -5.33 -40.86
CA THR A 340 19.75 -5.90 -39.66
C THR A 340 18.25 -5.60 -39.59
N SER A 341 17.80 -4.40 -40.00
CA SER A 341 16.37 -4.08 -40.11
C SER A 341 15.68 -4.87 -41.25
N THR A 342 16.40 -5.11 -42.36
CA THR A 342 15.89 -5.96 -43.45
C THR A 342 15.72 -7.41 -43.01
N LEU A 343 16.71 -7.96 -42.29
CA LEU A 343 16.63 -9.31 -41.72
C LEU A 343 15.45 -9.45 -40.77
N ARG A 344 15.19 -8.45 -39.91
CA ARG A 344 14.06 -8.43 -39.01
C ARG A 344 12.74 -8.48 -39.78
N ALA A 345 12.56 -7.57 -40.76
CA ALA A 345 11.36 -7.53 -41.55
C ALA A 345 11.15 -8.83 -42.34
N TYR A 346 12.21 -9.49 -42.78
CA TYR A 346 12.17 -10.78 -43.48
C TYR A 346 11.62 -11.89 -42.54
N PHE A 347 12.12 -11.93 -41.32
CA PHE A 347 11.65 -12.86 -40.30
C PHE A 347 10.17 -12.59 -39.91
N GLU A 348 9.82 -11.32 -39.65
CA GLU A 348 8.44 -10.89 -39.32
C GLU A 348 7.46 -11.21 -40.47
N SER A 349 7.92 -11.20 -41.69
CA SER A 349 7.13 -11.55 -42.87
C SER A 349 7.10 -13.05 -43.17
N ASN A 350 7.41 -13.93 -42.21
CA ASN A 350 7.50 -15.38 -42.38
C ASN A 350 8.39 -15.81 -43.56
N LEU A 351 9.56 -15.18 -43.69
CA LEU A 351 10.56 -15.40 -44.77
C LEU A 351 9.99 -15.10 -46.18
N ASN A 352 8.96 -14.25 -46.27
CA ASN A 352 8.35 -13.86 -47.55
C ASN A 352 8.90 -12.53 -48.03
N VAL A 353 9.73 -12.57 -49.10
CA VAL A 353 10.41 -11.39 -49.67
C VAL A 353 9.41 -10.33 -50.18
N THR A 354 8.26 -10.79 -50.77
CA THR A 354 7.25 -9.86 -51.30
C THR A 354 6.54 -9.11 -50.15
N ALA A 355 6.21 -9.79 -49.07
CA ALA A 355 5.59 -9.18 -47.89
C ALA A 355 6.60 -8.21 -47.23
N MET A 356 7.84 -8.64 -47.01
CA MET A 356 8.94 -7.83 -46.47
C MET A 356 9.19 -6.55 -47.28
N SER A 357 9.24 -6.67 -48.62
CA SER A 357 9.49 -5.51 -49.50
C SER A 357 8.38 -4.46 -49.38
N LYS A 358 7.12 -4.88 -49.25
CA LYS A 358 5.99 -4.00 -48.97
C LYS A 358 6.11 -3.32 -47.61
N GLN A 359 6.45 -4.08 -46.56
CA GLN A 359 6.64 -3.56 -45.21
C GLN A 359 7.74 -2.51 -45.13
N LEU A 360 8.84 -2.73 -45.85
CA LEU A 360 9.99 -1.81 -45.92
C LEU A 360 9.85 -0.69 -46.95
N HIS A 361 8.75 -0.66 -47.71
CA HIS A 361 8.56 0.27 -48.83
C HIS A 361 9.73 0.29 -49.85
N ILE A 362 10.24 -0.90 -50.22
CA ILE A 362 11.33 -1.07 -51.19
C ILE A 362 10.90 -1.99 -52.32
N HIS A 363 11.59 -1.87 -53.47
CA HIS A 363 11.37 -2.80 -54.58
C HIS A 363 11.90 -4.20 -54.27
N ALA A 364 11.25 -5.27 -54.79
CA ALA A 364 11.64 -6.65 -54.54
C ALA A 364 13.11 -6.96 -54.94
N ASN A 365 13.61 -6.34 -55.99
CA ASN A 365 15.02 -6.50 -56.38
C ASN A 365 15.99 -5.93 -55.31
N THR A 366 15.63 -4.82 -54.69
CA THR A 366 16.41 -4.23 -53.58
C THR A 366 16.37 -5.14 -52.36
N ALA A 367 15.21 -5.75 -52.08
CA ALA A 367 15.03 -6.71 -51.03
C ALA A 367 15.94 -7.95 -51.23
N HIS A 368 15.90 -8.55 -52.41
CA HIS A 368 16.79 -9.67 -52.78
C HIS A 368 18.26 -9.29 -52.68
N HIS A 369 18.65 -8.11 -53.21
CA HIS A 369 20.04 -7.66 -53.10
C HIS A 369 20.52 -7.53 -51.64
N ARG A 370 19.68 -6.99 -50.76
CA ARG A 370 20.02 -6.90 -49.31
C ARG A 370 20.14 -8.26 -48.66
N LEU A 371 19.24 -9.21 -48.95
CA LEU A 371 19.32 -10.58 -48.42
C LEU A 371 20.58 -11.32 -48.93
N ASN A 372 20.88 -11.22 -50.21
CA ASN A 372 22.11 -11.80 -50.76
C ASN A 372 23.36 -11.23 -50.08
N LYS A 373 23.41 -9.92 -49.86
CA LYS A 373 24.51 -9.25 -49.16
C LYS A 373 24.67 -9.75 -47.72
N ILE A 374 23.57 -10.03 -47.00
CA ILE A 374 23.60 -10.65 -45.67
C ILE A 374 24.21 -12.05 -45.77
N SER A 375 23.75 -12.88 -46.72
CA SER A 375 24.28 -14.22 -46.94
C SER A 375 25.77 -14.21 -47.28
N ASP A 376 26.22 -13.30 -48.17
CA ASP A 376 27.63 -13.20 -48.57
C ASP A 376 28.55 -12.79 -47.41
N GLN A 377 28.06 -11.89 -46.51
CA GLN A 377 28.87 -11.38 -45.39
C GLN A 377 28.89 -12.35 -44.20
N THR A 378 27.85 -13.15 -44.02
CA THR A 378 27.73 -14.06 -42.87
C THR A 378 28.04 -15.53 -43.21
N GLY A 379 28.03 -15.89 -44.52
CA GLY A 379 28.20 -17.26 -44.98
C GLY A 379 26.96 -18.15 -44.74
N LEU A 380 25.82 -17.57 -44.35
CA LEU A 380 24.58 -18.28 -44.00
C LEU A 380 23.57 -18.29 -45.16
N ASP A 381 22.80 -19.37 -45.30
CA ASP A 381 21.72 -19.48 -46.26
C ASP A 381 20.38 -19.09 -45.66
N LEU A 382 19.92 -17.88 -46.02
CA LEU A 382 18.63 -17.33 -45.50
C LEU A 382 17.36 -18.09 -45.93
N ARG A 383 17.53 -19.18 -46.68
CA ARG A 383 16.44 -20.15 -46.98
C ARG A 383 16.33 -21.26 -45.94
N LYS A 384 17.37 -21.40 -45.08
CA LYS A 384 17.38 -22.36 -43.98
C LYS A 384 16.93 -21.69 -42.70
N ILE A 385 15.94 -22.27 -42.03
CA ILE A 385 15.36 -21.71 -40.79
C ILE A 385 16.40 -21.60 -39.71
N ASP A 386 17.30 -22.58 -39.54
CA ASP A 386 18.34 -22.56 -38.51
C ASP A 386 19.31 -21.39 -38.70
N ASP A 387 19.71 -21.10 -39.95
CA ASP A 387 20.62 -20.01 -40.30
C ASP A 387 19.94 -18.65 -40.03
N VAL A 388 18.67 -18.52 -40.37
CA VAL A 388 17.86 -17.32 -40.05
C VAL A 388 17.68 -17.14 -38.56
N LEU A 389 17.39 -18.19 -37.82
CA LEU A 389 17.26 -18.13 -36.36
C LEU A 389 18.57 -17.69 -35.69
N GLN A 390 19.71 -18.24 -36.14
CA GLN A 390 21.03 -17.85 -35.64
C GLN A 390 21.29 -16.35 -35.81
N LEU A 391 20.97 -15.79 -36.99
CA LEU A 391 21.09 -14.35 -37.25
C LEU A 391 20.11 -13.51 -36.43
N VAL A 392 18.91 -13.96 -36.29
CA VAL A 392 17.88 -13.27 -35.47
C VAL A 392 18.30 -13.22 -34.03
N VAL A 393 18.72 -14.35 -33.44
CA VAL A 393 19.24 -14.42 -32.06
C VAL A 393 20.43 -13.49 -31.89
N ALA A 394 21.42 -13.56 -32.79
CA ALA A 394 22.59 -12.72 -32.74
C ALA A 394 22.26 -11.22 -32.81
N SER A 395 21.38 -10.84 -33.76
CA SER A 395 20.95 -9.44 -33.91
C SER A 395 20.17 -8.89 -32.71
N ARG A 396 19.46 -9.78 -31.98
CA ARG A 396 18.74 -9.41 -30.78
C ARG A 396 19.65 -9.31 -29.56
N LEU A 397 20.66 -10.16 -29.45
CA LEU A 397 21.65 -10.09 -28.38
C LEU A 397 22.50 -8.82 -28.47
N ALA A 398 22.72 -8.29 -29.67
CA ALA A 398 23.48 -7.06 -29.91
C ALA A 398 22.76 -5.77 -29.47
N LYS A 399 21.44 -5.80 -29.23
CA LYS A 399 20.66 -4.62 -28.80
C LYS A 399 20.11 -4.75 -27.36
N PRO A 400 20.24 -3.71 -26.51
CA PRO A 400 19.63 -3.70 -25.18
C PRO A 400 18.10 -3.82 -25.25
N LEU A 401 17.48 -4.50 -24.27
CA LEU A 401 16.02 -4.66 -24.16
C LEU A 401 15.27 -3.32 -24.08
N GLY A 402 15.87 -2.29 -23.47
CA GLY A 402 15.26 -0.96 -23.28
C GLY A 402 15.01 -0.17 -24.57
N ASP A 403 15.70 -0.51 -25.66
CA ASP A 403 15.57 0.17 -26.97
C ASP A 403 14.55 -0.49 -27.91
N ARG A 404 13.77 -1.46 -27.42
CA ARG A 404 12.77 -2.17 -28.21
C ARG A 404 11.41 -1.50 -28.11
N PRO A 405 10.73 -1.18 -29.21
CA PRO A 405 9.36 -0.73 -29.16
C PRO A 405 8.48 -1.85 -28.57
N PRO A 406 7.54 -1.53 -27.66
CA PRO A 406 6.63 -2.52 -27.08
C PRO A 406 5.72 -3.11 -28.16
N GLY A 407 5.58 -4.43 -28.20
CA GLY A 407 4.65 -5.12 -29.09
C GLY A 407 5.14 -5.38 -30.51
N SER A 408 6.44 -5.30 -30.78
CA SER A 408 6.98 -5.50 -32.14
C SER A 408 7.02 -6.98 -32.62
N TRP A 409 6.41 -7.91 -31.91
CA TRP A 409 6.38 -9.34 -32.25
C TRP A 409 5.07 -10.02 -31.77
N SER A 410 3.90 -9.45 -32.05
CA SER A 410 2.63 -10.17 -31.97
C SER A 410 2.29 -10.82 -33.33
#